data_e791862a8c0bd0f84afdad014e21e07d
#
_entry.id   e791862a8c0bd0f84afdad014e21e07d
#
_cell.length_a   1.000
_cell.length_b   1.000
_cell.length_c   1.000
_cell.angle_alpha   90.00
_cell.angle_beta   90.00
_cell.angle_gamma   90.00
#
_symmetry.space_group_name_H-M   'P 1'
#
loop_
_entity.id
_entity.type
_entity.pdbx_description
1 polymer ?
#
loop_
_entity_poly.entity_id
_entity_poly.type
_entity_poly.pdbx_seq_one_letter_code
_entity_poly.pdbx_strand_id
1 'polypeptide(L)'
;EREYAEQAGYVNYLMEEIPADMEKIESSTLSVIREAEEAYNEAAKDKNVKKDLDSKLVSRLKSARRTDDNIEKAAGKVQEMIDDLPAPEELTYAKDRKSVTKAQTAFENLTAAQQTFLGDGTDRRLTACVRQMALLTDCETIVKDAQTAIKQLPAWNKIKKSDEAKVHAAEEAM
;
A
#
# COMPACT_ATOMS: atom_id res chain seq x y z
N GLU A 1 19.34 -12.16 43.77
CA GLU A 1 18.54 -10.90 43.76
C GLU A 1 19.16 -9.83 42.87
N ARG A 2 20.49 -9.61 42.93
CA ARG A 2 21.20 -8.59 42.13
C ARG A 2 21.12 -8.88 40.63
N GLU A 3 21.28 -10.14 40.22
CA GLU A 3 21.24 -10.60 38.86
C GLU A 3 19.84 -10.43 38.22
N TYR A 4 18.75 -10.69 38.99
CA TYR A 4 17.38 -10.46 38.54
C TYR A 4 17.06 -8.98 38.29
N ALA A 5 17.55 -8.11 39.19
CA ALA A 5 17.37 -6.67 39.08
C ALA A 5 18.14 -6.11 37.86
N GLU A 6 19.35 -6.62 37.55
CA GLU A 6 20.13 -6.25 36.37
C GLU A 6 19.43 -6.66 35.09
N GLN A 7 18.89 -7.87 35.04
CA GLN A 7 18.15 -8.36 33.88
C GLN A 7 16.85 -7.59 33.65
N ALA A 8 16.07 -7.32 34.72
CA ALA A 8 14.87 -6.49 34.61
C ALA A 8 15.20 -5.04 34.21
N GLY A 9 16.31 -4.50 34.69
CA GLY A 9 16.81 -3.18 34.31
C GLY A 9 17.10 -3.06 32.84
N TYR A 10 17.74 -4.05 32.23
CA TYR A 10 18.01 -4.08 30.80
C TYR A 10 16.71 -4.12 29.97
N VAL A 11 15.74 -4.96 30.35
CA VAL A 11 14.45 -5.05 29.66
C VAL A 11 13.66 -3.74 29.77
N ASN A 12 13.64 -3.12 30.97
CA ASN A 12 13.01 -1.82 31.16
C ASN A 12 13.67 -0.74 30.28
N TYR A 13 14.99 -0.73 30.17
CA TYR A 13 15.72 0.20 29.29
C TYR A 13 15.29 0.05 27.84
N LEU A 14 15.24 -1.17 27.29
CA LEU A 14 14.78 -1.39 25.92
C LEU A 14 13.32 -0.92 25.71
N MET A 15 12.46 -1.13 26.70
CA MET A 15 11.08 -0.67 26.64
C MET A 15 10.93 0.86 26.74
N GLU A 16 11.87 1.55 27.38
CA GLU A 16 11.91 3.03 27.45
C GLU A 16 12.20 3.66 26.08
N GLU A 17 12.99 3.01 25.24
CA GLU A 17 13.30 3.45 23.88
C GLU A 17 12.06 3.43 22.95
N ILE A 18 10.99 2.70 23.31
CA ILE A 18 9.76 2.66 22.54
C ILE A 18 9.00 3.99 22.72
N PRO A 19 8.60 4.67 21.63
CA PRO A 19 7.83 5.90 21.72
C PRO A 19 6.56 5.73 22.56
N ALA A 20 6.26 6.70 23.43
CA ALA A 20 5.01 6.71 24.19
C ALA A 20 3.79 6.95 23.29
N ASP A 21 4.00 7.68 22.20
CA ASP A 21 3.02 7.95 21.16
C ASP A 21 3.16 6.94 20.03
N MET A 22 2.16 6.08 19.86
CA MET A 22 2.17 5.01 18.86
C MET A 22 2.11 5.53 17.42
N GLU A 23 1.66 6.78 17.19
CA GLU A 23 1.66 7.41 15.86
C GLU A 23 3.08 7.79 15.39
N LYS A 24 4.04 7.84 16.33
CA LYS A 24 5.46 8.11 16.05
C LYS A 24 6.30 6.86 15.80
N ILE A 25 5.67 5.70 15.65
CA ILE A 25 6.38 4.49 15.29
C ILE A 25 6.79 4.60 13.82
N GLU A 26 8.10 4.64 13.62
CA GLU A 26 8.75 4.66 12.30
C GLU A 26 9.45 3.32 12.07
N SER A 27 9.90 3.08 10.84
CA SER A 27 10.61 1.83 10.50
C SER A 27 11.85 1.59 11.38
N SER A 28 12.54 2.65 11.81
CA SER A 28 13.68 2.58 12.74
C SER A 28 13.32 2.08 14.13
N THR A 29 12.08 2.30 14.58
CA THR A 29 11.61 1.86 15.91
C THR A 29 11.08 0.43 15.92
N LEU A 30 10.79 -0.16 14.77
CA LEU A 30 10.26 -1.52 14.68
C LEU A 30 11.28 -2.58 15.17
N SER A 31 12.57 -2.38 14.90
CA SER A 31 13.63 -3.26 15.41
C SER A 31 13.72 -3.21 16.93
N VAL A 32 13.61 -2.01 17.51
CA VAL A 32 13.62 -1.81 18.97
C VAL A 32 12.41 -2.49 19.64
N ILE A 33 11.23 -2.39 19.04
CA ILE A 33 10.02 -3.06 19.55
C ILE A 33 10.20 -4.57 19.58
N ARG A 34 10.77 -5.16 18.52
CA ARG A 34 11.02 -6.61 18.45
C ARG A 34 12.08 -7.08 19.43
N GLU A 35 13.17 -6.33 19.54
CA GLU A 35 14.22 -6.61 20.52
C GLU A 35 13.68 -6.54 21.97
N ALA A 36 12.91 -5.49 22.29
CA ALA A 36 12.26 -5.35 23.60
C ALA A 36 11.27 -6.49 23.88
N GLU A 37 10.56 -6.96 22.85
CA GLU A 37 9.63 -8.09 22.99
C GLU A 37 10.37 -9.41 23.26
N GLU A 38 11.44 -9.70 22.54
CA GLU A 38 12.26 -10.90 22.79
C GLU A 38 12.83 -10.89 24.18
N ALA A 39 13.43 -9.76 24.61
CA ALA A 39 13.98 -9.58 25.94
C ALA A 39 12.90 -9.71 27.02
N TYR A 40 11.72 -9.13 26.82
CA TYR A 40 10.57 -9.28 27.72
C TYR A 40 10.08 -10.71 27.83
N ASN A 41 9.94 -11.41 26.71
CA ASN A 41 9.46 -12.80 26.68
C ASN A 41 10.42 -13.75 27.39
N GLU A 42 11.74 -13.52 27.30
CA GLU A 42 12.74 -14.29 28.01
C GLU A 42 12.69 -13.98 29.51
N ALA A 43 12.71 -12.71 29.88
CA ALA A 43 12.68 -12.27 31.27
C ALA A 43 11.39 -12.69 32.01
N ALA A 44 10.25 -12.69 31.32
CA ALA A 44 8.95 -13.05 31.90
C ALA A 44 8.83 -14.54 32.27
N LYS A 45 9.75 -15.40 31.82
CA LYS A 45 9.82 -16.82 32.21
C LYS A 45 10.24 -16.97 33.68
N ASP A 46 11.06 -16.04 34.19
CA ASP A 46 11.44 -16.02 35.61
C ASP A 46 10.49 -15.09 36.40
N LYS A 47 9.82 -15.67 37.39
CA LYS A 47 8.87 -14.93 38.26
C LYS A 47 9.54 -13.81 39.07
N ASN A 48 10.82 -13.97 39.38
CA ASN A 48 11.55 -12.97 40.15
C ASN A 48 11.90 -11.75 39.28
N VAL A 49 12.38 -11.98 38.08
CA VAL A 49 12.64 -10.92 37.08
C VAL A 49 11.36 -10.18 36.74
N LYS A 50 10.27 -10.94 36.51
CA LYS A 50 8.97 -10.37 36.14
C LYS A 50 8.40 -9.39 37.14
N LYS A 51 8.70 -9.55 38.45
CA LYS A 51 8.22 -8.63 39.51
C LYS A 51 8.87 -7.26 39.41
N ASP A 52 10.09 -7.18 38.89
CA ASP A 52 10.89 -5.96 38.82
C ASP A 52 10.70 -5.23 37.48
N LEU A 53 9.86 -5.77 36.55
CA LEU A 53 9.51 -5.10 35.30
C LEU A 53 8.48 -3.98 35.55
N ASP A 54 8.71 -2.81 34.94
CA ASP A 54 7.76 -1.69 35.04
C ASP A 54 6.48 -2.00 34.24
N SER A 55 5.35 -2.04 34.94
CA SER A 55 4.05 -2.38 34.35
C SER A 55 3.58 -1.40 33.28
N LYS A 56 4.00 -0.10 33.38
CA LYS A 56 3.67 0.91 32.37
C LYS A 56 4.46 0.67 31.08
N LEU A 57 5.75 0.33 31.22
CA LEU A 57 6.60 -0.03 30.09
C LEU A 57 6.12 -1.32 29.41
N VAL A 58 5.73 -2.33 30.17
CA VAL A 58 5.12 -3.55 29.64
C VAL A 58 3.81 -3.24 28.88
N SER A 59 2.99 -2.31 29.37
CA SER A 59 1.77 -1.90 28.67
C SER A 59 2.09 -1.13 27.39
N ARG A 60 3.15 -0.31 27.40
CA ARG A 60 3.66 0.40 26.20
C ARG A 60 4.14 -0.59 25.15
N LEU A 61 4.96 -1.57 25.52
CA LEU A 61 5.44 -2.63 24.64
C LEU A 61 4.28 -3.38 23.98
N LYS A 62 3.25 -3.77 24.74
CA LYS A 62 2.06 -4.44 24.20
C LYS A 62 1.31 -3.59 23.19
N SER A 63 1.21 -2.28 23.42
CA SER A 63 0.58 -1.35 22.48
C SER A 63 1.42 -1.20 21.21
N ALA A 64 2.73 -1.03 21.37
CA ALA A 64 3.67 -0.93 20.26
C ALA A 64 3.66 -2.20 19.39
N ARG A 65 3.60 -3.39 19.99
CA ARG A 65 3.49 -4.67 19.30
C ARG A 65 2.22 -4.77 18.45
N ARG A 66 1.08 -4.34 18.99
CA ARG A 66 -0.17 -4.32 18.21
C ARG A 66 -0.09 -3.38 17.02
N THR A 67 0.63 -2.26 17.16
CA THR A 67 0.86 -1.31 16.09
C THR A 67 1.76 -1.92 15.01
N ASP A 68 2.85 -2.61 15.41
CA ASP A 68 3.73 -3.35 14.48
C ASP A 68 2.94 -4.41 13.69
N ASP A 69 2.16 -5.26 14.37
CA ASP A 69 1.31 -6.27 13.74
C ASP A 69 0.30 -5.64 12.74
N ASN A 70 -0.23 -4.47 13.05
CA ASN A 70 -1.16 -3.77 12.16
C ASN A 70 -0.45 -3.16 10.95
N ILE A 71 0.77 -2.66 11.13
CA ILE A 71 1.64 -2.15 10.05
C ILE A 71 1.93 -3.29 9.08
N GLU A 72 2.41 -4.43 9.55
CA GLU A 72 2.72 -5.60 8.73
C GLU A 72 1.50 -6.12 7.99
N LYS A 73 0.34 -6.24 8.66
CA LYS A 73 -0.91 -6.67 8.02
C LYS A 73 -1.41 -5.71 6.95
N ALA A 74 -1.26 -4.41 7.18
CA ALA A 74 -1.69 -3.40 6.20
C ALA A 74 -0.82 -3.49 4.94
N ALA A 75 0.51 -3.57 5.11
CA ALA A 75 1.45 -3.75 4.02
C ALA A 75 1.21 -5.06 3.26
N GLY A 76 1.03 -6.19 3.98
CA GLY A 76 0.77 -7.50 3.37
C GLY A 76 -0.47 -7.51 2.47
N LYS A 77 -1.56 -6.85 2.90
CA LYS A 77 -2.76 -6.72 2.05
C LYS A 77 -2.51 -5.94 0.77
N VAL A 78 -1.71 -4.88 0.84
CA VAL A 78 -1.37 -4.09 -0.36
C VAL A 78 -0.43 -4.86 -1.26
N GLN A 79 0.53 -5.60 -0.68
CA GLN A 79 1.41 -6.51 -1.42
C GLN A 79 0.59 -7.53 -2.22
N GLU A 80 -0.34 -8.25 -1.56
CA GLU A 80 -1.24 -9.21 -2.22
C GLU A 80 -2.03 -8.57 -3.37
N MET A 81 -2.58 -7.36 -3.14
CA MET A 81 -3.33 -6.64 -4.19
C MET A 81 -2.47 -6.31 -5.41
N ILE A 82 -1.18 -6.01 -5.21
CA ILE A 82 -0.26 -5.69 -6.30
C ILE A 82 0.23 -6.98 -6.99
N ASP A 83 0.45 -8.04 -6.24
CA ASP A 83 0.88 -9.34 -6.77
C ASP A 83 -0.22 -10.02 -7.60
N ASP A 84 -1.48 -9.78 -7.24
CA ASP A 84 -2.66 -10.26 -7.96
C ASP A 84 -2.91 -9.52 -9.30
N LEU A 85 -2.23 -8.38 -9.54
CA LEU A 85 -2.35 -7.70 -10.82
C LEU A 85 -1.68 -8.52 -11.93
N PRO A 86 -2.30 -8.59 -13.14
CA PRO A 86 -1.63 -9.14 -14.32
C PRO A 86 -0.32 -8.42 -14.62
N ALA A 87 0.53 -9.01 -15.45
CA ALA A 87 1.69 -8.32 -15.97
C ALA A 87 1.24 -7.05 -16.73
N PRO A 88 2.01 -5.95 -16.71
CA PRO A 88 1.59 -4.69 -17.32
C PRO A 88 1.13 -4.84 -18.77
N GLU A 89 1.80 -5.68 -19.58
CA GLU A 89 1.48 -5.97 -20.96
C GLU A 89 0.21 -6.81 -21.17
N GLU A 90 -0.28 -7.48 -20.11
CA GLU A 90 -1.49 -8.31 -20.15
C GLU A 90 -2.73 -7.55 -19.66
N LEU A 91 -2.55 -6.33 -19.14
CA LEU A 91 -3.64 -5.51 -18.61
C LEU A 91 -4.63 -5.14 -19.72
N THR A 92 -5.91 -5.19 -19.36
CA THR A 92 -7.01 -4.75 -20.22
C THR A 92 -7.83 -3.67 -19.50
N TYR A 93 -8.24 -2.63 -20.23
CA TYR A 93 -9.01 -1.51 -19.64
C TYR A 93 -10.28 -1.98 -18.96
N ALA A 94 -11.05 -2.84 -19.62
CA ALA A 94 -12.37 -3.25 -19.15
C ALA A 94 -12.34 -4.08 -17.87
N LYS A 95 -11.32 -4.95 -17.69
CA LYS A 95 -11.24 -5.89 -16.58
C LYS A 95 -10.44 -5.33 -15.42
N ASP A 96 -9.30 -4.69 -15.71
CA ASP A 96 -8.24 -4.50 -14.71
C ASP A 96 -8.18 -3.08 -14.14
N ARG A 97 -8.83 -2.09 -14.80
CA ARG A 97 -8.84 -0.69 -14.36
C ARG A 97 -9.17 -0.53 -12.88
N LYS A 98 -10.23 -1.21 -12.39
CA LYS A 98 -10.66 -1.09 -10.99
C LYS A 98 -9.63 -1.66 -10.03
N SER A 99 -9.02 -2.79 -10.38
CA SER A 99 -8.01 -3.45 -9.55
C SER A 99 -6.73 -2.63 -9.45
N VAL A 100 -6.26 -2.09 -10.60
CA VAL A 100 -5.09 -1.20 -10.62
C VAL A 100 -5.34 0.07 -9.81
N THR A 101 -6.48 0.74 -9.99
CA THR A 101 -6.84 1.94 -9.21
C THR A 101 -6.93 1.64 -7.71
N LYS A 102 -7.52 0.49 -7.34
CA LYS A 102 -7.63 0.08 -5.94
C LYS A 102 -6.27 -0.19 -5.32
N ALA A 103 -5.38 -0.90 -6.01
CA ALA A 103 -4.03 -1.17 -5.57
C ALA A 103 -3.21 0.13 -5.40
N GLN A 104 -3.32 1.05 -6.36
CA GLN A 104 -2.67 2.36 -6.30
C GLN A 104 -3.15 3.16 -5.08
N THR A 105 -4.46 3.30 -4.89
CA THR A 105 -5.01 4.03 -3.74
C THR A 105 -4.61 3.39 -2.43
N ALA A 106 -4.59 2.07 -2.35
CA ALA A 106 -4.18 1.36 -1.14
C ALA A 106 -2.68 1.59 -0.85
N PHE A 107 -1.82 1.59 -1.86
CA PHE A 107 -0.39 1.88 -1.73
C PHE A 107 -0.14 3.33 -1.29
N GLU A 108 -0.83 4.30 -1.89
CA GLU A 108 -0.71 5.73 -1.55
C GLU A 108 -1.15 6.03 -0.11
N ASN A 109 -2.04 5.22 0.46
CA ASN A 109 -2.50 5.34 1.84
C ASN A 109 -1.58 4.66 2.87
N LEU A 110 -0.55 3.93 2.44
CA LEU A 110 0.43 3.36 3.35
C LEU A 110 1.34 4.45 3.95
N THR A 111 1.60 4.34 5.25
CA THR A 111 2.63 5.15 5.91
C THR A 111 4.03 4.70 5.47
N ALA A 112 5.04 5.55 5.69
CA ALA A 112 6.43 5.20 5.41
C ALA A 112 6.86 3.90 6.12
N ALA A 113 6.44 3.69 7.37
CA ALA A 113 6.71 2.47 8.10
C ALA A 113 6.05 1.24 7.44
N GLN A 114 4.81 1.35 6.97
CA GLN A 114 4.12 0.27 6.26
C GLN A 114 4.79 -0.07 4.92
N GLN A 115 5.28 0.93 4.20
CA GLN A 115 5.96 0.72 2.92
C GLN A 115 7.26 -0.09 3.04
N THR A 116 7.94 -0.05 4.19
CA THR A 116 9.16 -0.85 4.40
C THR A 116 8.93 -2.36 4.48
N PHE A 117 7.68 -2.79 4.64
CA PHE A 117 7.28 -4.21 4.63
C PHE A 117 6.88 -4.73 3.25
N LEU A 118 6.85 -3.86 2.25
CA LEU A 118 6.60 -4.30 0.88
C LEU A 118 7.84 -5.00 0.31
N GLY A 119 7.61 -6.02 -0.49
CA GLY A 119 8.68 -6.74 -1.17
C GLY A 119 9.44 -5.86 -2.18
N ASP A 120 10.68 -6.23 -2.44
CA ASP A 120 11.53 -5.53 -3.41
C ASP A 120 10.86 -5.45 -4.79
N GLY A 121 10.80 -4.25 -5.35
CA GLY A 121 10.24 -4.00 -6.68
C GLY A 121 8.72 -3.89 -6.75
N THR A 122 7.99 -4.02 -5.62
CA THR A 122 6.54 -3.86 -5.56
C THR A 122 6.08 -2.49 -6.07
N ASP A 123 6.77 -1.44 -5.70
CA ASP A 123 6.56 -0.07 -6.17
C ASP A 123 6.73 0.07 -7.69
N ARG A 124 7.77 -0.57 -8.24
CA ARG A 124 8.04 -0.57 -9.69
C ARG A 124 6.97 -1.32 -10.47
N ARG A 125 6.55 -2.50 -9.96
CA ARG A 125 5.46 -3.28 -10.55
C ARG A 125 4.18 -2.47 -10.60
N LEU A 126 3.78 -1.87 -9.48
CA LEU A 126 2.59 -1.02 -9.40
C LEU A 126 2.69 0.17 -10.35
N THR A 127 3.84 0.86 -10.37
CA THR A 127 4.07 2.01 -11.26
C THR A 127 3.94 1.61 -12.73
N ALA A 128 4.47 0.45 -13.12
CA ALA A 128 4.34 -0.06 -14.48
C ALA A 128 2.87 -0.36 -14.84
N CYS A 129 2.11 -1.00 -13.93
CA CYS A 129 0.68 -1.26 -14.12
C CYS A 129 -0.14 0.03 -14.24
N VAL A 130 0.13 1.02 -13.39
CA VAL A 130 -0.56 2.33 -13.42
C VAL A 130 -0.28 3.05 -14.73
N ARG A 131 0.98 3.08 -15.17
CA ARG A 131 1.39 3.70 -16.44
C ARG A 131 0.71 3.02 -17.63
N GLN A 132 0.69 1.70 -17.67
CA GLN A 132 0.02 0.95 -18.74
C GLN A 132 -1.49 1.22 -18.75
N MET A 133 -2.12 1.28 -17.57
CA MET A 133 -3.55 1.57 -17.46
C MET A 133 -3.89 2.99 -17.92
N ALA A 134 -3.01 3.97 -17.69
CA ALA A 134 -3.18 5.32 -18.23
C ALA A 134 -3.20 5.31 -19.76
N LEU A 135 -2.25 4.62 -20.41
CA LEU A 135 -2.22 4.48 -21.88
C LEU A 135 -3.49 3.80 -22.41
N LEU A 136 -3.96 2.74 -21.75
CA LEU A 136 -5.21 2.06 -22.14
C LEU A 136 -6.42 2.97 -21.97
N THR A 137 -6.43 3.85 -20.97
CA THR A 137 -7.50 4.83 -20.74
C THR A 137 -7.54 5.87 -21.85
N ASP A 138 -6.38 6.36 -22.28
CA ASP A 138 -6.28 7.31 -23.39
C ASP A 138 -6.75 6.67 -24.70
N CYS A 139 -6.32 5.45 -24.99
CA CYS A 139 -6.79 4.70 -26.15
C CYS A 139 -8.31 4.49 -26.14
N GLU A 140 -8.89 4.12 -25.01
CA GLU A 140 -10.34 3.92 -24.87
C GLU A 140 -11.10 5.23 -25.09
N THR A 141 -10.56 6.36 -24.66
CA THR A 141 -11.14 7.69 -24.88
C THR A 141 -11.15 8.03 -26.37
N ILE A 142 -10.01 7.85 -27.05
CA ILE A 142 -9.90 8.07 -28.49
C ILE A 142 -10.91 7.22 -29.27
N VAL A 143 -11.02 5.92 -28.93
CA VAL A 143 -11.97 5.03 -29.58
C VAL A 143 -13.42 5.48 -29.36
N LYS A 144 -13.78 5.93 -28.16
CA LYS A 144 -15.13 6.44 -27.87
C LYS A 144 -15.43 7.73 -28.60
N ASP A 145 -14.48 8.62 -28.71
CA ASP A 145 -14.64 9.89 -29.43
C ASP A 145 -14.83 9.61 -30.91
N ALA A 146 -14.02 8.73 -31.52
CA ALA A 146 -14.19 8.30 -32.90
C ALA A 146 -15.56 7.65 -33.14
N GLN A 147 -15.98 6.72 -32.27
CA GLN A 147 -17.30 6.09 -32.35
C GLN A 147 -18.44 7.11 -32.24
N THR A 148 -18.28 8.13 -31.40
CA THR A 148 -19.28 9.17 -31.22
C THR A 148 -19.36 10.06 -32.47
N ALA A 149 -18.23 10.44 -33.03
CA ALA A 149 -18.19 11.23 -34.28
C ALA A 149 -18.82 10.44 -35.45
N ILE A 150 -18.51 9.15 -35.60
CA ILE A 150 -19.08 8.29 -36.61
C ILE A 150 -20.60 8.15 -36.45
N LYS A 151 -21.11 7.98 -35.22
CA LYS A 151 -22.55 7.87 -34.93
C LYS A 151 -23.34 9.14 -35.30
N GLN A 152 -22.70 10.30 -35.32
CA GLN A 152 -23.30 11.55 -35.71
C GLN A 152 -23.42 11.75 -37.22
N LEU A 153 -22.77 10.90 -38.01
CA LEU A 153 -22.87 10.93 -39.44
C LEU A 153 -24.27 10.47 -39.92
N PRO A 154 -24.88 11.16 -40.89
CA PRO A 154 -26.08 10.66 -41.57
C PRO A 154 -25.79 9.32 -42.27
N ALA A 155 -26.85 8.56 -42.55
CA ALA A 155 -26.69 7.39 -43.42
C ALA A 155 -26.04 7.80 -44.73
N TRP A 156 -25.12 6.98 -45.23
CA TRP A 156 -24.28 7.29 -46.40
C TRP A 156 -25.04 7.85 -47.62
N ASN A 157 -26.26 7.36 -47.82
CA ASN A 157 -27.15 7.80 -48.93
C ASN A 157 -27.94 9.08 -48.63
N LYS A 158 -27.75 9.67 -47.45
CA LYS A 158 -28.41 10.92 -47.00
C LYS A 158 -27.44 12.05 -46.68
N ILE A 159 -26.14 11.83 -46.90
CA ILE A 159 -25.08 12.85 -46.64
C ILE A 159 -25.31 14.01 -47.63
N LYS A 160 -25.32 15.22 -47.09
CA LYS A 160 -25.45 16.46 -47.83
C LYS A 160 -24.18 17.31 -47.64
N LYS A 161 -23.99 18.31 -48.50
CA LYS A 161 -22.89 19.27 -48.38
C LYS A 161 -22.86 19.99 -47.00
N SER A 162 -24.00 20.16 -46.39
CA SER A 162 -24.12 20.73 -45.01
C SER A 162 -23.54 19.81 -43.92
N ASP A 163 -23.25 18.55 -44.21
CA ASP A 163 -22.71 17.58 -43.24
C ASP A 163 -21.17 17.47 -43.32
N GLU A 164 -20.51 18.26 -44.20
CA GLU A 164 -19.08 18.26 -44.44
C GLU A 164 -18.27 18.39 -43.12
N ALA A 165 -18.66 19.31 -42.23
CA ALA A 165 -18.01 19.48 -40.94
C ALA A 165 -18.08 18.23 -40.06
N LYS A 166 -19.16 17.46 -40.15
CA LYS A 166 -19.31 16.20 -39.37
C LYS A 166 -18.46 15.09 -39.93
N VAL A 167 -18.32 15.06 -41.30
CA VAL A 167 -17.45 14.10 -41.96
C VAL A 167 -16.00 14.35 -41.59
N HIS A 168 -15.54 15.61 -41.67
CA HIS A 168 -14.19 15.98 -41.28
C HIS A 168 -13.92 15.66 -39.77
N ALA A 169 -14.86 15.95 -38.90
CA ALA A 169 -14.70 15.62 -37.45
C ALA A 169 -14.59 14.10 -37.23
N ALA A 170 -15.28 13.27 -38.04
CA ALA A 170 -15.16 11.82 -37.96
C ALA A 170 -13.83 11.30 -38.52
N GLU A 171 -13.32 11.92 -39.59
CA GLU A 171 -12.01 11.61 -40.20
C GLU A 171 -10.86 11.97 -39.23
N GLU A 172 -10.92 13.15 -38.59
CA GLU A 172 -9.90 13.60 -37.65
C GLU A 172 -9.88 12.76 -36.34
N ALA A 173 -11.00 12.14 -35.97
CA ALA A 173 -11.13 11.29 -34.79
C ALA A 173 -10.67 9.83 -35.02
N MET A 174 -10.38 9.43 -36.27
CA MET A 174 -9.90 8.09 -36.59
C MET A 174 -8.39 8.01 -36.65
#